data_6175237b634e7c61ed1b399936c7936b
#
_entry.id   6175237b634e7c61ed1b399936c7936b
#
_cell.length_a   1.000
_cell.length_b   1.000
_cell.length_c   1.000
_cell.angle_alpha   90.00
_cell.angle_beta   90.00
_cell.angle_gamma   90.00
#
_symmetry.space_group_name_H-M   'P 1'
#
loop_
_entity.id
_entity.type
_entity.pdbx_description
1 polymer ?
#
loop_
_entity_poly.entity_id
_entity_poly.type
_entity_poly.pdbx_seq_one_letter_code
_entity_poly.pdbx_strand_id
1 'polypeptide(L)'
;MNFWIGTSGFQYSEWKGNFYPEDLPTAKMLPFYAERFTTTEINYTFHRIPAQKTIENWKAQTPEKFRFALKAPQKITHWAKLRDCSDTLEYFCKVVTDLDDRLGPVLFQLPPTFKKDADVLSSFLRELPSMRAAFEFRNESWFDDEIFDLLKSRNVALCIADTDTIATPRSITADYGYLRLRREDYTADDVKRWSEFVREQSTSWSDAFIYFKHEESGIGPKLARQMIDLLEES
;
A
#
# COMPACT_ATOMS: atom_id res chain seq x y z
N MET A 1 17.49 6.33 -1.94
CA MET A 1 16.09 5.92 -1.71
C MET A 1 15.63 4.99 -2.82
N ASN A 2 15.00 3.86 -2.50
CA ASN A 2 14.41 2.97 -3.51
C ASN A 2 12.96 3.39 -3.79
N PHE A 3 12.54 3.29 -5.05
CA PHE A 3 11.18 3.60 -5.46
C PHE A 3 10.44 2.30 -5.81
N TRP A 4 9.35 2.03 -5.09
CA TRP A 4 8.44 0.92 -5.31
C TRP A 4 7.13 1.50 -5.83
N ILE A 5 6.98 1.55 -7.15
CA ILE A 5 5.87 2.24 -7.81
C ILE A 5 5.05 1.22 -8.57
N GLY A 6 3.74 1.23 -8.34
CA GLY A 6 2.81 0.31 -8.97
C GLY A 6 1.36 0.73 -8.76
N THR A 7 0.48 -0.25 -8.79
CA THR A 7 -0.96 -0.03 -8.68
C THR A 7 -1.55 -0.77 -7.48
N SER A 8 -2.68 -0.25 -7.01
CA SER A 8 -3.52 -0.91 -6.01
C SER A 8 -4.38 -1.97 -6.70
N GLY A 9 -3.85 -3.19 -6.77
CA GLY A 9 -4.34 -4.28 -7.60
C GLY A 9 -3.67 -4.35 -8.97
N PHE A 10 -3.76 -5.53 -9.58
CA PHE A 10 -3.22 -5.79 -10.93
C PHE A 10 -4.18 -6.59 -11.81
N GLN A 11 -5.19 -7.22 -11.24
CA GLN A 11 -6.05 -8.18 -11.92
C GLN A 11 -7.38 -7.54 -12.34
N TYR A 12 -7.29 -6.63 -13.30
CA TYR A 12 -8.44 -5.90 -13.82
C TYR A 12 -8.67 -6.24 -15.29
N SER A 13 -9.87 -6.75 -15.63
CA SER A 13 -10.28 -7.03 -17.01
C SER A 13 -10.35 -5.75 -17.85
N GLU A 14 -10.67 -4.63 -17.21
CA GLU A 14 -10.80 -3.29 -17.79
C GLU A 14 -9.47 -2.74 -18.34
N TRP A 15 -8.35 -3.36 -17.98
CA TRP A 15 -7.02 -3.00 -18.49
C TRP A 15 -6.65 -3.74 -19.78
N LYS A 16 -7.48 -4.70 -20.25
CA LYS A 16 -7.28 -5.36 -21.53
C LYS A 16 -7.47 -4.39 -22.69
N GLY A 17 -6.66 -4.56 -23.75
CA GLY A 17 -6.62 -3.63 -24.87
C GLY A 17 -5.84 -2.33 -24.62
N ASN A 18 -5.51 -2.01 -23.37
CA ASN A 18 -4.71 -0.83 -23.01
C ASN A 18 -3.38 -1.22 -22.36
N PHE A 19 -3.42 -1.80 -21.15
CA PHE A 19 -2.22 -2.24 -20.46
C PHE A 19 -1.92 -3.72 -20.72
N TYR A 20 -2.93 -4.59 -20.65
CA TYR A 20 -2.80 -6.00 -21.01
C TYR A 20 -3.19 -6.22 -22.49
N PRO A 21 -2.55 -7.18 -23.19
CA PRO A 21 -3.09 -7.71 -24.42
C PRO A 21 -4.56 -8.12 -24.26
N GLU A 22 -5.37 -7.92 -25.30
CA GLU A 22 -6.82 -8.20 -25.28
C GLU A 22 -7.13 -9.64 -24.88
N ASP A 23 -6.35 -10.58 -25.39
CA ASP A 23 -6.50 -12.01 -25.21
C ASP A 23 -5.71 -12.59 -24.02
N LEU A 24 -5.03 -11.75 -23.20
CA LEU A 24 -4.20 -12.24 -22.11
C LEU A 24 -5.05 -12.99 -21.08
N PRO A 25 -4.76 -14.29 -20.79
CA PRO A 25 -5.44 -15.01 -19.74
C PRO A 25 -5.20 -14.39 -18.36
N THR A 26 -6.22 -14.39 -17.51
CA THR A 26 -6.14 -13.84 -16.14
C THR A 26 -4.96 -14.41 -15.33
N ALA A 27 -4.67 -15.72 -15.49
CA ALA A 27 -3.54 -16.37 -14.81
C ALA A 27 -2.16 -15.85 -15.27
N LYS A 28 -2.09 -15.11 -16.37
CA LYS A 28 -0.86 -14.49 -16.90
C LYS A 28 -0.75 -13.00 -16.57
N MET A 29 -1.74 -12.43 -15.93
CA MET A 29 -1.73 -11.00 -15.60
C MET A 29 -0.61 -10.64 -14.61
N LEU A 30 -0.39 -11.46 -13.57
CA LEU A 30 0.67 -11.19 -12.59
C LEU A 30 2.07 -11.24 -13.20
N PRO A 31 2.48 -12.28 -13.93
CA PRO A 31 3.79 -12.29 -14.60
C PRO A 31 3.96 -11.10 -15.54
N PHE A 32 2.96 -10.80 -16.37
CA PHE A 32 2.99 -9.66 -17.30
C PHE A 32 3.15 -8.31 -16.58
N TYR A 33 2.45 -8.14 -15.46
CA TYR A 33 2.52 -6.96 -14.61
C TYR A 33 3.92 -6.83 -13.99
N ALA A 34 4.47 -7.93 -13.46
CA ALA A 34 5.75 -7.95 -12.77
C ALA A 34 6.97 -7.73 -13.71
N GLU A 35 6.81 -7.86 -15.03
CA GLU A 35 7.80 -7.43 -16.01
C GLU A 35 7.90 -5.90 -16.16
N ARG A 36 6.87 -5.16 -15.72
CA ARG A 36 6.71 -3.71 -15.95
C ARG A 36 6.77 -2.89 -14.68
N PHE A 37 6.40 -3.49 -13.55
CA PHE A 37 6.41 -2.87 -12.23
C PHE A 37 7.09 -3.78 -11.22
N THR A 38 7.69 -3.17 -10.21
CA THR A 38 8.43 -3.89 -9.16
C THR A 38 7.60 -4.15 -7.91
N THR A 39 6.36 -3.63 -7.87
CA THR A 39 5.46 -3.76 -6.71
C THR A 39 3.99 -3.68 -7.10
N THR A 40 3.14 -4.25 -6.27
CA THR A 40 1.68 -4.05 -6.31
C THR A 40 1.11 -4.08 -4.90
N GLU A 41 0.00 -3.36 -4.67
CA GLU A 41 -0.79 -3.45 -3.45
C GLU A 41 -1.92 -4.46 -3.64
N ILE A 42 -1.96 -5.51 -2.81
CA ILE A 42 -2.98 -6.56 -2.88
C ILE A 42 -4.15 -6.20 -1.95
N ASN A 43 -5.33 -5.96 -2.54
CA ASN A 43 -6.56 -5.71 -1.78
C ASN A 43 -7.37 -6.97 -1.48
N TYR A 44 -7.13 -8.07 -2.17
CA TYR A 44 -7.80 -9.35 -1.93
C TYR A 44 -7.71 -9.79 -0.46
N THR A 45 -6.56 -9.55 0.17
CA THR A 45 -6.28 -9.92 1.57
C THR A 45 -7.17 -9.19 2.59
N PHE A 46 -7.79 -8.09 2.20
CA PHE A 46 -8.80 -7.41 3.00
C PHE A 46 -10.04 -8.26 3.25
N HIS A 47 -10.45 -9.05 2.26
CA HIS A 47 -11.64 -9.90 2.34
C HIS A 47 -11.32 -11.30 2.86
N ARG A 48 -10.13 -11.81 2.56
CA ARG A 48 -9.74 -13.18 2.90
C ARG A 48 -8.23 -13.29 3.08
N ILE A 49 -7.79 -13.86 4.20
CA ILE A 49 -6.38 -14.22 4.41
C ILE A 49 -5.99 -15.25 3.33
N PRO A 50 -4.89 -15.05 2.61
CA PRO A 50 -4.50 -15.94 1.52
C PRO A 50 -4.10 -17.33 2.05
N ALA A 51 -4.40 -18.35 1.28
CA ALA A 51 -3.88 -19.67 1.56
C ALA A 51 -2.39 -19.75 1.21
N GLN A 52 -1.65 -20.66 1.85
CA GLN A 52 -0.22 -20.91 1.59
C GLN A 52 0.09 -21.03 0.09
N LYS A 53 -0.70 -21.83 -0.62
CA LYS A 53 -0.57 -22.01 -2.07
C LYS A 53 -0.69 -20.70 -2.86
N THR A 54 -1.44 -19.72 -2.37
CA THR A 54 -1.57 -18.41 -3.02
C THR A 54 -0.27 -17.63 -2.88
N ILE A 55 0.33 -17.64 -1.69
CA ILE A 55 1.65 -17.02 -1.43
C ILE A 55 2.72 -17.65 -2.32
N GLU A 56 2.78 -18.99 -2.37
CA GLU A 56 3.71 -19.73 -3.22
C GLU A 56 3.55 -19.36 -4.71
N ASN A 57 2.31 -19.27 -5.18
CA ASN A 57 2.01 -18.86 -6.55
C ASN A 57 2.46 -17.41 -6.84
N TRP A 58 2.26 -16.49 -5.93
CA TRP A 58 2.75 -15.11 -6.10
C TRP A 58 4.27 -15.08 -6.18
N LYS A 59 4.97 -15.80 -5.30
CA LYS A 59 6.43 -15.92 -5.34
C LYS A 59 6.93 -16.54 -6.66
N ALA A 60 6.30 -17.60 -7.12
CA ALA A 60 6.69 -18.30 -8.35
C ALA A 60 6.46 -17.48 -9.63
N GLN A 61 5.54 -16.53 -9.61
CA GLN A 61 5.15 -15.73 -10.78
C GLN A 61 5.82 -14.35 -10.85
N THR A 62 6.65 -14.00 -9.87
CA THR A 62 7.28 -12.68 -9.80
C THR A 62 8.79 -12.77 -9.58
N PRO A 63 9.58 -11.81 -10.09
CA PRO A 63 11.02 -11.73 -9.81
C PRO A 63 11.31 -11.60 -8.30
N GLU A 64 12.50 -11.98 -7.85
CA GLU A 64 12.90 -11.87 -6.43
C GLU A 64 12.84 -10.44 -5.89
N LYS A 65 13.11 -9.46 -6.74
CA LYS A 65 13.03 -8.04 -6.39
C LYS A 65 11.60 -7.50 -6.27
N PHE A 66 10.58 -8.28 -6.66
CA PHE A 66 9.20 -7.81 -6.60
C PHE A 66 8.71 -7.70 -5.15
N ARG A 67 7.94 -6.64 -4.84
CA ARG A 67 7.36 -6.42 -3.50
C ARG A 67 5.84 -6.42 -3.54
N PHE A 68 5.24 -7.12 -2.59
CA PHE A 68 3.80 -7.14 -2.37
C PHE A 68 3.46 -6.32 -1.12
N ALA A 69 2.84 -5.16 -1.29
CA ALA A 69 2.13 -4.55 -0.17
C ALA A 69 0.77 -5.23 -0.01
N LEU A 70 0.38 -5.51 1.22
CA LEU A 70 -0.84 -6.27 1.49
C LEU A 70 -1.79 -5.46 2.36
N LYS A 71 -3.06 -5.38 1.97
CA LYS A 71 -4.07 -4.75 2.81
C LYS A 71 -4.51 -5.70 3.91
N ALA A 72 -4.41 -5.26 5.17
CA ALA A 72 -4.82 -6.03 6.34
C ALA A 72 -6.31 -6.42 6.28
N PRO A 73 -6.69 -7.59 6.82
CA PRO A 73 -8.07 -8.07 6.82
C PRO A 73 -9.06 -7.08 7.45
N GLN A 74 -10.24 -6.94 6.84
CA GLN A 74 -11.32 -6.11 7.39
C GLN A 74 -11.76 -6.55 8.79
N LYS A 75 -11.56 -7.81 9.12
CA LYS A 75 -11.84 -8.35 10.46
C LYS A 75 -11.04 -7.61 11.53
N ILE A 76 -9.77 -7.24 11.23
CA ILE A 76 -8.90 -6.48 12.13
C ILE A 76 -9.28 -5.00 12.13
N THR A 77 -9.36 -4.39 10.94
CA THR A 77 -9.42 -2.94 10.78
C THR A 77 -10.83 -2.35 10.89
N HIS A 78 -11.84 -3.05 10.33
CA HIS A 78 -13.21 -2.54 10.20
C HIS A 78 -14.15 -3.13 11.25
N TRP A 79 -14.11 -4.45 11.47
CA TRP A 79 -15.03 -5.10 12.41
C TRP A 79 -14.54 -4.96 13.84
N ALA A 80 -13.32 -5.41 14.11
CA ALA A 80 -12.71 -5.29 15.44
C ALA A 80 -12.25 -3.87 15.77
N LYS A 81 -11.97 -3.02 14.76
CA LYS A 81 -11.40 -1.68 14.96
C LYS A 81 -10.17 -1.73 15.87
N LEU A 82 -9.25 -2.66 15.55
CA LEU A 82 -8.01 -2.93 16.26
C LEU A 82 -8.16 -3.50 17.68
N ARG A 83 -9.37 -3.85 18.14
CA ARG A 83 -9.64 -4.40 19.47
C ARG A 83 -9.78 -5.91 19.41
N ASP A 84 -9.31 -6.61 20.44
CA ASP A 84 -9.52 -8.05 20.61
C ASP A 84 -9.30 -8.89 19.33
N CYS A 85 -8.24 -8.55 18.58
CA CYS A 85 -7.95 -9.17 17.30
C CYS A 85 -6.58 -9.87 17.21
N SER A 86 -5.91 -10.08 18.36
CA SER A 86 -4.56 -10.64 18.46
C SER A 86 -4.41 -11.94 17.69
N ASP A 87 -5.32 -12.92 17.89
CA ASP A 87 -5.26 -14.21 17.18
C ASP A 87 -5.35 -14.05 15.67
N THR A 88 -6.22 -13.13 15.21
CA THR A 88 -6.38 -12.87 13.77
C THR A 88 -5.17 -12.13 13.20
N LEU A 89 -4.60 -11.20 13.95
CA LEU A 89 -3.39 -10.47 13.61
C LEU A 89 -2.20 -11.43 13.51
N GLU A 90 -1.98 -12.24 14.53
CA GLU A 90 -0.89 -13.23 14.59
C GLU A 90 -0.99 -14.20 13.40
N TYR A 91 -2.17 -14.79 13.17
CA TYR A 91 -2.38 -15.70 12.05
C TYR A 91 -2.13 -15.03 10.69
N PHE A 92 -2.64 -13.81 10.49
CA PHE A 92 -2.42 -13.06 9.26
C PHE A 92 -0.93 -12.76 9.06
N CYS A 93 -0.25 -12.21 10.07
CA CYS A 93 1.17 -11.90 10.00
C CYS A 93 2.01 -13.14 9.72
N LYS A 94 1.72 -14.27 10.37
CA LYS A 94 2.39 -15.55 10.13
C LYS A 94 2.28 -15.98 8.66
N VAL A 95 1.08 -15.89 8.08
CA VAL A 95 0.87 -16.29 6.68
C VAL A 95 1.59 -15.37 5.71
N VAL A 96 1.55 -14.05 5.93
CA VAL A 96 2.13 -13.11 4.96
C VAL A 96 3.65 -13.04 5.02
N THR A 97 4.25 -13.38 6.16
CA THR A 97 5.73 -13.48 6.30
C THR A 97 6.33 -14.58 5.41
N ASP A 98 5.55 -15.56 4.94
CA ASP A 98 6.00 -16.54 3.96
C ASP A 98 6.32 -15.94 2.56
N LEU A 99 6.01 -14.66 2.34
CA LEU A 99 6.51 -13.90 1.19
C LEU A 99 8.01 -13.60 1.29
N ASP A 100 8.62 -13.77 2.46
CA ASP A 100 10.03 -13.47 2.74
C ASP A 100 10.38 -12.04 2.30
N ASP A 101 11.49 -11.86 1.59
CA ASP A 101 11.95 -10.56 1.08
C ASP A 101 10.96 -9.89 0.11
N ARG A 102 9.98 -10.61 -0.41
CA ARG A 102 8.92 -10.04 -1.26
C ARG A 102 7.80 -9.35 -0.47
N LEU A 103 7.80 -9.48 0.86
CA LEU A 103 6.84 -8.75 1.69
C LEU A 103 7.20 -7.27 1.73
N GLY A 104 6.34 -6.44 1.17
CA GLY A 104 6.31 -4.99 1.34
C GLY A 104 5.52 -4.61 2.60
N PRO A 105 5.18 -3.32 2.78
CA PRO A 105 4.41 -2.90 3.95
C PRO A 105 3.00 -3.48 3.97
N VAL A 106 2.50 -3.77 5.18
CA VAL A 106 1.09 -4.12 5.42
C VAL A 106 0.30 -2.85 5.69
N LEU A 107 -0.75 -2.62 4.89
CA LEU A 107 -1.63 -1.46 5.01
C LEU A 107 -2.80 -1.75 5.95
N PHE A 108 -2.86 -1.06 7.08
CA PHE A 108 -4.00 -1.03 8.01
C PHE A 108 -4.87 0.19 7.70
N GLN A 109 -5.86 0.02 6.83
CA GLN A 109 -6.83 1.08 6.52
C GLN A 109 -7.99 1.04 7.50
N LEU A 110 -8.21 2.12 8.25
CA LEU A 110 -9.32 2.24 9.20
C LEU A 110 -10.57 2.85 8.55
N PRO A 111 -11.78 2.45 8.97
CA PRO A 111 -13.00 2.97 8.40
C PRO A 111 -13.28 4.43 8.85
N PRO A 112 -13.99 5.23 8.04
CA PRO A 112 -14.29 6.63 8.36
C PRO A 112 -15.13 6.81 9.63
N THR A 113 -15.85 5.79 10.03
CA THR A 113 -16.65 5.77 11.27
C THR A 113 -15.83 5.53 12.54
N PHE A 114 -14.54 5.18 12.40
CA PHE A 114 -13.66 4.95 13.54
C PHE A 114 -12.89 6.24 13.85
N LYS A 115 -13.29 6.93 14.89
CA LYS A 115 -12.65 8.15 15.39
C LYS A 115 -11.39 7.80 16.19
N LYS A 116 -10.52 8.80 16.39
CA LYS A 116 -9.28 8.69 17.19
C LYS A 116 -9.51 7.96 18.51
N ASP A 117 -8.66 6.98 18.77
CA ASP A 117 -8.52 6.25 20.02
C ASP A 117 -7.04 5.87 20.18
N ALA A 118 -6.29 6.73 20.86
CA ALA A 118 -4.84 6.61 21.00
C ALA A 118 -4.45 5.37 21.81
N ASP A 119 -5.24 5.01 22.83
CA ASP A 119 -4.97 3.83 23.68
C ASP A 119 -5.12 2.53 22.88
N VAL A 120 -6.15 2.44 22.04
CA VAL A 120 -6.36 1.29 21.14
C VAL A 120 -5.24 1.19 20.12
N LEU A 121 -4.84 2.29 19.49
CA LEU A 121 -3.73 2.29 18.54
C LEU A 121 -2.43 1.88 19.24
N SER A 122 -2.12 2.46 20.39
CA SER A 122 -0.92 2.13 21.17
C SER A 122 -0.88 0.65 21.55
N SER A 123 -2.02 0.09 22.00
CA SER A 123 -2.12 -1.34 22.33
C SER A 123 -1.89 -2.22 21.10
N PHE A 124 -2.54 -1.91 19.99
CA PHE A 124 -2.37 -2.62 18.72
C PHE A 124 -0.92 -2.58 18.22
N LEU A 125 -0.28 -1.42 18.26
CA LEU A 125 1.11 -1.26 17.82
C LEU A 125 2.08 -2.08 18.68
N ARG A 126 1.78 -2.36 19.95
CA ARG A 126 2.58 -3.26 20.80
C ARG A 126 2.49 -4.72 20.37
N GLU A 127 1.32 -5.14 19.88
CA GLU A 127 1.07 -6.50 19.42
C GLU A 127 1.57 -6.74 17.99
N LEU A 128 1.74 -5.66 17.20
CA LEU A 128 2.22 -5.76 15.83
C LEU A 128 3.67 -6.28 15.81
N PRO A 129 3.95 -7.40 15.11
CA PRO A 129 5.31 -7.90 15.00
C PRO A 129 6.22 -6.93 14.25
N SER A 130 7.54 -7.14 14.33
CA SER A 130 8.52 -6.33 13.61
C SER A 130 8.36 -6.56 12.09
N MET A 131 7.61 -5.68 11.45
CA MET A 131 7.38 -5.66 10.01
C MET A 131 7.08 -4.22 9.55
N ARG A 132 7.28 -3.94 8.26
CA ARG A 132 6.84 -2.67 7.70
C ARG A 132 5.32 -2.61 7.66
N ALA A 133 4.75 -1.55 8.22
CA ALA A 133 3.31 -1.32 8.27
C ALA A 133 2.97 0.13 7.93
N ALA A 134 1.80 0.36 7.37
CA ALA A 134 1.28 1.69 7.11
C ALA A 134 -0.16 1.82 7.61
N PHE A 135 -0.51 2.96 8.20
CA PHE A 135 -1.88 3.25 8.63
C PHE A 135 -2.50 4.29 7.72
N GLU A 136 -3.64 3.96 7.12
CA GLU A 136 -4.51 4.89 6.41
C GLU A 136 -5.70 5.25 7.29
N PHE A 137 -5.75 6.48 7.74
CA PHE A 137 -6.87 7.03 8.49
C PHE A 137 -7.86 7.71 7.55
N ARG A 138 -9.14 7.41 7.74
CA ARG A 138 -10.26 7.98 6.97
C ARG A 138 -11.20 8.84 7.81
N ASN A 139 -10.74 9.26 8.99
CA ASN A 139 -11.40 10.23 9.85
C ASN A 139 -10.34 11.22 10.32
N GLU A 140 -10.60 12.50 10.15
CA GLU A 140 -9.63 13.58 10.44
C GLU A 140 -9.22 13.64 11.91
N SER A 141 -10.04 13.09 12.82
CA SER A 141 -9.69 13.06 14.24
C SER A 141 -8.40 12.30 14.54
N TRP A 142 -7.91 11.46 13.60
CA TRP A 142 -6.64 10.75 13.71
C TRP A 142 -5.42 11.60 13.31
N PHE A 143 -5.63 12.74 12.68
CA PHE A 143 -4.54 13.65 12.27
C PHE A 143 -4.11 14.54 13.43
N ASP A 144 -3.30 13.97 14.30
CA ASP A 144 -2.94 14.54 15.59
C ASP A 144 -1.51 14.12 15.94
N ASP A 145 -0.74 15.02 16.55
CA ASP A 145 0.68 14.80 16.86
C ASP A 145 0.89 13.57 17.77
N GLU A 146 -0.01 13.33 18.74
CA GLU A 146 0.05 12.14 19.57
C GLU A 146 -0.01 10.85 18.74
N ILE A 147 -0.86 10.80 17.72
CA ILE A 147 -0.98 9.64 16.82
C ILE A 147 0.28 9.51 15.96
N PHE A 148 0.80 10.63 15.44
CA PHE A 148 2.03 10.60 14.63
C PHE A 148 3.23 10.16 15.46
N ASP A 149 3.32 10.55 16.72
CA ASP A 149 4.39 10.12 17.62
C ASP A 149 4.27 8.64 18.00
N LEU A 150 3.05 8.11 18.16
CA LEU A 150 2.82 6.67 18.32
C LEU A 150 3.33 5.88 17.10
N LEU A 151 3.01 6.31 15.88
CA LEU A 151 3.50 5.68 14.66
C LEU A 151 5.03 5.77 14.56
N LYS A 152 5.62 6.93 14.81
CA LYS A 152 7.10 7.14 14.81
C LYS A 152 7.80 6.21 15.80
N SER A 153 7.24 6.03 17.00
CA SER A 153 7.83 5.20 18.05
C SER A 153 8.01 3.73 17.63
N ARG A 154 7.28 3.30 16.62
CA ARG A 154 7.28 1.93 16.08
C ARG A 154 7.76 1.86 14.62
N ASN A 155 8.27 2.95 14.07
CA ASN A 155 8.67 3.05 12.66
C ASN A 155 7.56 2.56 11.70
N VAL A 156 6.33 3.03 11.94
CA VAL A 156 5.14 2.71 11.15
C VAL A 156 4.76 3.91 10.30
N ALA A 157 4.57 3.72 9.01
CA ALA A 157 4.27 4.82 8.09
C ALA A 157 2.82 5.34 8.25
N LEU A 158 2.65 6.66 8.28
CA LEU A 158 1.38 7.26 7.92
C LEU A 158 1.18 7.07 6.41
N CYS A 159 0.12 6.40 6.02
CA CYS A 159 -0.26 6.32 4.61
C CYS A 159 -0.77 7.69 4.15
N ILE A 160 -0.01 8.35 3.29
CA ILE A 160 -0.43 9.60 2.66
C ILE A 160 -1.38 9.27 1.52
N ALA A 161 -2.68 9.40 1.78
CA ALA A 161 -3.73 9.16 0.81
C ALA A 161 -4.17 10.47 0.15
N ASP A 162 -4.08 10.54 -1.17
CA ASP A 162 -4.66 11.61 -1.98
C ASP A 162 -6.02 11.16 -2.51
N THR A 163 -7.08 11.75 -1.97
CA THR A 163 -8.47 11.43 -2.29
C THR A 163 -9.29 12.69 -2.41
N ASP A 164 -10.45 12.62 -3.07
CA ASP A 164 -11.36 13.76 -3.24
C ASP A 164 -12.06 14.19 -1.94
N THR A 165 -12.01 13.35 -0.89
CA THR A 165 -12.83 13.56 0.33
C THR A 165 -12.04 13.95 1.56
N ILE A 166 -10.77 13.58 1.65
CA ILE A 166 -9.93 13.84 2.83
C ILE A 166 -8.48 14.03 2.41
N ALA A 167 -7.85 15.09 2.89
CA ALA A 167 -6.44 15.36 2.67
C ALA A 167 -5.61 14.82 3.85
N THR A 168 -4.83 13.78 3.61
CA THR A 168 -3.90 13.29 4.63
C THR A 168 -2.72 14.25 4.80
N PRO A 169 -2.37 14.64 6.04
CA PRO A 169 -1.16 15.43 6.29
C PRO A 169 0.10 14.71 5.78
N ARG A 170 1.08 15.48 5.28
CA ARG A 170 2.35 14.94 4.80
C ARG A 170 3.35 14.74 5.96
N SER A 171 2.91 14.07 7.03
CA SER A 171 3.73 13.81 8.22
C SER A 171 4.58 12.56 8.01
N ILE A 172 5.88 12.67 8.29
CA ILE A 172 6.83 11.56 8.18
C ILE A 172 6.90 10.85 9.53
N THR A 173 6.48 9.59 9.54
CA THR A 173 6.40 8.76 10.76
C THR A 173 7.25 7.49 10.71
N ALA A 174 7.89 7.21 9.58
CA ALA A 174 8.77 6.06 9.38
C ALA A 174 9.94 6.42 8.46
N ASP A 175 10.95 5.56 8.42
CA ASP A 175 12.09 5.66 7.49
C ASP A 175 11.75 5.16 6.07
N TYR A 176 10.47 4.99 5.77
CA TYR A 176 9.91 4.72 4.45
C TYR A 176 8.56 5.43 4.27
N GLY A 177 8.25 5.76 3.02
CA GLY A 177 6.98 6.37 2.66
C GLY A 177 5.97 5.35 2.13
N TYR A 178 4.68 5.61 2.36
CA TYR A 178 3.57 4.86 1.77
C TYR A 178 2.51 5.80 1.24
N LEU A 179 2.34 5.84 -0.08
CA LEU A 179 1.42 6.76 -0.76
C LEU A 179 0.34 5.98 -1.50
N ARG A 180 -0.91 6.43 -1.37
CA ARG A 180 -2.04 5.93 -2.15
C ARG A 180 -2.68 7.07 -2.92
N LEU A 181 -2.38 7.14 -4.21
CA LEU A 181 -2.83 8.18 -5.12
C LEU A 181 -4.13 7.71 -5.80
N ARG A 182 -5.27 8.29 -5.38
CA ARG A 182 -6.60 7.74 -5.65
C ARG A 182 -7.60 8.76 -6.21
N ARG A 183 -7.18 9.99 -6.40
CA ARG A 183 -8.04 11.02 -7.02
C ARG A 183 -8.32 10.63 -8.48
N GLU A 184 -9.52 10.87 -8.97
CA GLU A 184 -9.94 10.38 -10.30
C GLU A 184 -9.26 11.12 -11.45
N ASP A 185 -8.94 12.40 -11.29
CA ASP A 185 -8.52 13.31 -12.35
C ASP A 185 -7.06 13.79 -12.23
N TYR A 186 -6.10 12.86 -12.16
CA TYR A 186 -4.68 13.25 -12.16
C TYR A 186 -4.25 13.85 -13.51
N THR A 187 -3.72 15.08 -13.44
CA THR A 187 -2.99 15.70 -14.55
C THR A 187 -1.50 15.31 -14.50
N ALA A 188 -0.77 15.58 -15.57
CA ALA A 188 0.69 15.40 -15.60
C ALA A 188 1.40 16.24 -14.50
N ASP A 189 0.89 17.44 -14.24
CA ASP A 189 1.42 18.33 -13.21
C ASP A 189 1.15 17.81 -11.79
N ASP A 190 0.03 17.10 -11.58
CA ASP A 190 -0.24 16.46 -10.29
C ASP A 190 0.76 15.34 -10.01
N VAL A 191 1.02 14.47 -10.98
CA VAL A 191 2.02 13.41 -10.85
C VAL A 191 3.41 13.98 -10.63
N LYS A 192 3.75 15.08 -11.34
CA LYS A 192 5.02 15.79 -11.14
C LYS A 192 5.14 16.33 -9.71
N ARG A 193 4.12 17.01 -9.19
CA ARG A 193 4.13 17.52 -7.80
C ARG A 193 4.32 16.41 -6.76
N TRP A 194 3.73 15.22 -7.00
CA TRP A 194 3.93 14.08 -6.13
C TRP A 194 5.34 13.51 -6.25
N SER A 195 5.93 13.48 -7.46
CA SER A 195 7.32 13.03 -7.64
C SER A 195 8.32 13.97 -6.94
N GLU A 196 8.10 15.28 -7.03
CA GLU A 196 8.89 16.30 -6.32
C GLU A 196 8.80 16.10 -4.80
N PHE A 197 7.59 15.95 -4.25
CA PHE A 197 7.39 15.68 -2.83
C PHE A 197 8.14 14.40 -2.38
N VAL A 198 8.08 13.31 -3.15
CA VAL A 198 8.78 12.07 -2.82
C VAL A 198 10.29 12.27 -2.82
N ARG A 199 10.84 13.01 -3.79
CA ARG A 199 12.28 13.33 -3.84
C ARG A 199 12.76 14.14 -2.63
N GLU A 200 11.97 15.10 -2.20
CA GLU A 200 12.27 15.91 -1.00
C GLU A 200 12.45 15.05 0.25
N GLN A 201 11.86 13.84 0.28
CA GLN A 201 12.00 12.92 1.39
C GLN A 201 13.25 12.02 1.33
N SER A 202 14.16 12.24 0.37
CA SER A 202 15.35 11.39 0.15
C SER A 202 16.29 11.25 1.35
N THR A 203 16.27 12.20 2.28
CA THR A 203 17.02 12.15 3.54
C THR A 203 16.27 11.46 4.67
N SER A 204 14.95 11.35 4.57
CA SER A 204 14.08 10.77 5.60
C SER A 204 13.67 9.33 5.28
N TRP A 205 13.56 9.00 4.00
CA TRP A 205 13.10 7.68 3.55
C TRP A 205 14.21 6.88 2.88
N SER A 206 14.33 5.61 3.26
CA SER A 206 15.12 4.61 2.55
C SER A 206 14.36 4.04 1.34
N ASP A 207 13.05 3.93 1.46
CA ASP A 207 12.13 3.38 0.47
C ASP A 207 10.85 4.22 0.36
N ALA A 208 10.28 4.34 -0.85
CA ALA A 208 8.98 4.94 -1.07
C ALA A 208 8.07 3.96 -1.82
N PHE A 209 6.94 3.59 -1.21
CA PHE A 209 5.91 2.73 -1.79
C PHE A 209 4.77 3.61 -2.29
N ILE A 210 4.49 3.57 -3.61
CA ILE A 210 3.54 4.48 -4.25
C ILE A 210 2.57 3.67 -5.10
N TYR A 211 1.27 3.77 -4.79
CA TYR A 211 0.22 3.00 -5.45
C TYR A 211 -0.87 3.90 -6.02
N PHE A 212 -1.05 3.79 -7.34
CA PHE A 212 -2.20 4.40 -8.03
C PHE A 212 -3.39 3.45 -7.99
N LYS A 213 -4.55 3.96 -7.58
CA LYS A 213 -5.79 3.18 -7.57
C LYS A 213 -6.78 3.71 -8.61
N HIS A 214 -6.63 3.23 -9.84
CA HIS A 214 -7.51 3.53 -10.95
C HIS A 214 -7.80 2.21 -11.69
N GLU A 215 -9.01 1.71 -11.50
CA GLU A 215 -9.44 0.41 -12.03
C GLU A 215 -9.83 0.52 -13.50
N GLU A 216 -10.28 1.72 -13.93
CA GLU A 216 -10.80 1.97 -15.26
C GLU A 216 -9.69 2.15 -16.29
N SER A 217 -9.92 1.59 -17.48
CA SER A 217 -9.22 1.90 -18.74
C SER A 217 -7.69 1.92 -18.72
N GLY A 218 -7.04 1.22 -17.77
CA GLY A 218 -5.58 1.17 -17.70
C GLY A 218 -4.91 2.49 -17.27
N ILE A 219 -5.65 3.42 -16.67
CA ILE A 219 -5.13 4.71 -16.20
C ILE A 219 -4.11 4.51 -15.08
N GLY A 220 -4.37 3.59 -14.13
CA GLY A 220 -3.45 3.30 -13.04
C GLY A 220 -2.04 2.93 -13.50
N PRO A 221 -1.86 1.94 -14.38
CA PRO A 221 -0.56 1.62 -14.96
C PRO A 221 0.11 2.77 -15.71
N LYS A 222 -0.65 3.61 -16.41
CA LYS A 222 -0.14 4.79 -17.13
C LYS A 222 0.44 5.82 -16.14
N LEU A 223 -0.30 6.15 -15.08
CA LEU A 223 0.15 7.09 -14.05
C LEU A 223 1.37 6.54 -13.28
N ALA A 224 1.37 5.23 -12.97
CA ALA A 224 2.49 4.58 -12.33
C ALA A 224 3.76 4.64 -13.20
N ARG A 225 3.64 4.42 -14.52
CA ARG A 225 4.77 4.57 -15.46
C ARG A 225 5.27 6.00 -15.51
N GLN A 226 4.38 6.98 -15.62
CA GLN A 226 4.76 8.40 -15.62
C GLN A 226 5.51 8.78 -14.32
N MET A 227 5.09 8.27 -13.17
CA MET A 227 5.78 8.50 -11.90
C MET A 227 7.18 7.89 -11.90
N ILE A 228 7.35 6.68 -12.46
CA ILE A 228 8.66 6.01 -12.62
C ILE A 228 9.56 6.88 -13.48
N ASP A 229 9.10 7.28 -14.68
CA ASP A 229 9.88 8.06 -15.63
C ASP A 229 10.36 9.38 -14.97
N LEU A 230 9.47 10.09 -14.26
CA LEU A 230 9.82 11.30 -13.54
C LEU A 230 10.86 11.08 -12.43
N LEU A 231 10.85 9.95 -11.73
CA LEU A 231 11.78 9.68 -10.62
C LEU A 231 13.11 9.08 -11.08
N GLU A 232 13.18 8.45 -12.26
CA GLU A 232 14.40 7.88 -12.84
C GLU A 232 15.22 8.89 -13.69
N GLU A 233 14.57 9.93 -14.27
CA GLU A 233 15.21 10.95 -15.13
C GLU A 233 16.10 11.96 -14.38
N SER A 234 16.43 11.74 -13.10
CA SER A 234 17.10 12.76 -12.27
C SER A 234 18.43 12.26 -11.68
#